data_eb5e620a13954db64a7d4b2aac7ba0df
#
_entry.id   eb5e620a13954db64a7d4b2aac7ba0df
#
_cell.length_a   1.000
_cell.length_b   1.000
_cell.length_c   1.000
_cell.angle_alpha   90.00
_cell.angle_beta   90.00
_cell.angle_gamma   90.00
#
_symmetry.space_group_name_H-M   'P 1'
#
loop_
_entity.id
_entity.type
_entity.pdbx_description
1 polymer ?
#
loop_
_entity_poly.entity_id
_entity_poly.type
_entity_poly.pdbx_seq_one_letter_code
_entity_poly.pdbx_strand_id
1 'polypeptide(L)' 'MTLTDLELEFLERLSVERWTSPPLFDHSLVARLVEVGYVETRALPTGSVEYEITEAGMAAIAE' A
#
# COMPACT_ATOMS: atom_id res chain seq x y z
N MET A 1 -15.69 1.48 -5.54
CA MET A 1 -15.22 1.78 -4.18
C MET A 1 -14.50 3.13 -4.16
N THR A 2 -14.79 3.94 -3.17
CA THR A 2 -14.17 5.25 -3.04
C THR A 2 -12.98 5.17 -2.07
N LEU A 3 -11.81 5.58 -2.52
CA LEU A 3 -10.63 5.61 -1.68
C LEU A 3 -10.56 6.94 -0.92
N THR A 4 -10.02 6.88 0.29
CA THR A 4 -9.78 8.10 1.06
C THR A 4 -8.56 8.82 0.52
N ASP A 5 -8.40 10.10 0.89
CA ASP A 5 -7.22 10.87 0.46
C ASP A 5 -5.93 10.21 0.94
N LEU A 6 -5.94 9.66 2.15
CA LEU A 6 -4.77 8.96 2.68
C LEU A 6 -4.43 7.73 1.83
N GLU A 7 -5.45 6.96 1.45
CA GLU A 7 -5.25 5.77 0.64
C GLU A 7 -4.72 6.12 -0.75
N LEU A 8 -5.26 7.17 -1.36
CA LEU A 8 -4.77 7.63 -2.65
C LEU A 8 -3.32 8.09 -2.60
N GLU A 9 -2.96 8.86 -1.57
CA GLU A 9 -1.58 9.30 -1.39
C GLU A 9 -0.65 8.11 -1.22
N PHE A 10 -1.07 7.12 -0.45
CA PHE A 10 -0.27 5.93 -0.22
C PHE A 10 -0.01 5.18 -1.52
N LEU A 11 -1.06 4.99 -2.33
CA LEU A 11 -0.92 4.34 -3.63
C LEU A 11 -0.02 5.13 -4.57
N GLU A 12 -0.16 6.45 -4.59
CA GLU A 12 0.66 7.29 -5.45
C GLU A 12 2.14 7.19 -5.09
N ARG A 13 2.45 7.13 -3.80
CA ARG A 13 3.82 6.94 -3.36
C ARG A 13 4.36 5.57 -3.78
N LEU A 14 3.55 4.54 -3.62
CA LEU A 14 3.95 3.20 -4.01
C LEU A 14 4.13 3.05 -5.51
N SER A 15 3.43 3.88 -6.31
CA SER A 15 3.58 3.84 -7.76
C SER A 15 4.96 4.31 -8.22
N VAL A 16 5.66 5.07 -7.38
CA VAL A 16 7.01 5.54 -7.66
C VAL A 16 8.03 4.50 -7.22
N GLU A 17 7.90 3.99 -5.99
CA GLU A 17 8.78 2.96 -5.48
C GLU A 17 8.10 2.23 -4.32
N ARG A 18 8.53 0.99 -4.07
CA ARG A 18 8.03 0.24 -2.93
C ARG A 18 8.46 0.91 -1.62
N TRP A 19 7.73 0.64 -0.58
CA TRP A 19 7.96 1.27 0.71
C TRP A 19 8.06 0.22 1.81
N THR A 20 9.01 0.41 2.70
CA THR A 20 9.19 -0.47 3.87
C THR A 20 8.65 0.26 5.09
N SER A 21 7.66 -0.33 5.76
CA SER A 21 7.05 0.29 6.92
C SER A 21 7.98 0.24 8.13
N PRO A 22 7.95 1.27 9.00
CA PRO A 22 8.64 1.18 10.29
C PRO A 22 7.91 0.18 11.18
N PRO A 23 8.59 -0.37 12.22
CA PRO A 23 7.99 -1.39 13.07
C PRO A 23 6.71 -0.96 13.79
N LEU A 24 6.53 0.33 14.02
CA LEU A 24 5.36 0.86 14.73
C LEU A 24 4.29 1.43 13.80
N PHE A 25 4.40 1.17 12.51
CA PHE A 25 3.40 1.63 11.54
C PHE A 25 2.05 0.96 11.79
N ASP A 26 0.99 1.76 11.76
CA ASP A 26 -0.38 1.24 11.92
C ASP A 26 -0.89 0.69 10.59
N HIS A 27 -0.79 -0.61 10.42
CA HIS A 27 -1.18 -1.28 9.18
C HIS A 27 -2.68 -1.17 8.90
N SER A 28 -3.49 -0.89 9.92
CA SER A 28 -4.93 -0.78 9.73
C SER A 28 -5.31 0.41 8.83
N LEU A 29 -4.43 1.41 8.75
CA LEU A 29 -4.68 2.58 7.89
C LEU A 29 -4.77 2.22 6.41
N VAL A 30 -4.09 1.16 6.00
CA VAL A 30 -4.04 0.75 4.60
C VAL A 30 -4.52 -0.69 4.40
N ALA A 31 -5.13 -1.30 5.42
CA ALA A 31 -5.58 -2.69 5.36
C ALA A 31 -6.57 -2.90 4.22
N ARG A 32 -7.43 -1.92 3.95
CA ARG A 32 -8.42 -2.03 2.89
C ARG A 32 -7.78 -2.16 1.52
N LEU A 33 -6.66 -1.49 1.30
CA LEU A 33 -5.94 -1.57 0.03
C LEU A 33 -5.39 -2.97 -0.21
N VAL A 34 -4.96 -3.62 0.85
CA VAL A 34 -4.49 -5.01 0.76
C VAL A 34 -5.67 -5.94 0.49
N GLU A 35 -6.79 -5.73 1.17
CA GLU A 35 -7.99 -6.57 1.00
C GLU A 35 -8.52 -6.54 -0.42
N VAL A 36 -8.54 -5.36 -1.05
CA VAL A 36 -9.07 -5.23 -2.41
C VAL A 36 -8.04 -5.59 -3.48
N GLY A 37 -6.82 -5.90 -3.08
CA GLY A 37 -5.79 -6.33 -4.02
C GLY A 37 -5.03 -5.21 -4.71
N TYR A 38 -5.11 -3.99 -4.21
CA TYR A 38 -4.36 -2.86 -4.77
C TYR A 38 -2.92 -2.82 -4.30
N VAL A 39 -2.62 -3.47 -3.18
CA VAL A 39 -1.31 -3.46 -2.55
C VAL A 39 -0.97 -4.88 -2.08
N GLU A 40 0.28 -5.28 -2.27
CA GLU A 40 0.80 -6.53 -1.74
C GLU A 40 1.75 -6.22 -0.59
N THR A 41 1.81 -7.13 0.36
CA THR A 41 2.69 -7.00 1.53
C THR A 41 3.63 -8.17 1.62
N ARG A 42 4.81 -7.90 2.20
CA ARG A 42 5.83 -8.94 2.40
C ARG A 42 6.49 -8.71 3.75
N ALA A 43 6.41 -9.71 4.62
CA ALA A 43 7.07 -9.64 5.92
C ALA A 43 8.58 -9.76 5.75
N LEU A 44 9.33 -8.86 6.38
CA LEU A 44 10.78 -8.86 6.31
C LEU A 44 11.37 -9.45 7.60
N PRO A 45 12.60 -10.02 7.54
CA PRO A 45 13.24 -10.58 8.73
C PRO A 45 13.48 -9.56 9.84
N THR A 46 13.49 -8.28 9.49
CA THR A 46 13.71 -7.20 10.46
C THR A 46 12.48 -6.87 11.30
N GLY A 47 11.33 -7.48 11.00
CA GLY A 47 10.08 -7.16 11.67
C GLY A 47 9.26 -6.08 10.96
N SER A 48 9.80 -5.49 9.90
CA SER A 48 9.08 -4.53 9.09
C SER A 48 8.28 -5.24 8.00
N VAL A 49 7.40 -4.50 7.33
CA VAL A 49 6.63 -5.03 6.21
C VAL A 49 6.89 -4.16 4.99
N GLU A 50 7.18 -4.81 3.88
CA GLU A 50 7.36 -4.13 2.60
C GLU A 50 6.03 -4.07 1.88
N TYR A 51 5.68 -2.90 1.36
CA TYR A 51 4.46 -2.68 0.59
C TYR A 51 4.80 -2.42 -0.87
N GLU A 52 4.08 -3.06 -1.77
CA GLU A 52 4.22 -2.85 -3.21
C GLU A 52 2.84 -2.64 -3.83
N ILE A 53 2.75 -1.73 -4.81
CA ILE A 53 1.52 -1.53 -5.54
C ILE A 53 1.35 -2.65 -6.58
N THR A 54 0.11 -3.11 -6.77
CA THR A 54 -0.19 -4.13 -7.77
C THR A 54 -0.64 -3.47 -9.07
N GLU A 55 -0.84 -4.29 -10.12
CA GLU A 55 -1.43 -3.80 -11.37
C GLU A 55 -2.79 -3.16 -11.12
N ALA A 56 -3.61 -3.80 -10.29
CA ALA A 56 -4.93 -3.26 -9.95
C ALA A 56 -4.80 -1.92 -9.23
N GLY A 57 -3.80 -1.78 -8.35
CA GLY A 57 -3.54 -0.52 -7.67
C GLY A 57 -3.12 0.57 -8.63
N MET A 58 -2.25 0.23 -9.59
CA MET A 58 -1.83 1.19 -10.63
C MET A 58 -3.02 1.65 -11.46
N ALA A 59 -3.89 0.72 -11.83
CA ALA A 59 -5.10 1.05 -12.59
C ALA A 59 -6.03 1.97 -11.80
N ALA A 60 -6.08 1.79 -10.49
CA ALA A 60 -6.96 2.59 -9.63
C ALA A 60 -6.56 4.06 -9.59
N ILE A 61 -5.28 4.37 -9.79
CA ILE A 61 -4.78 5.75 -9.74
C ILE A 61 -4.44 6.31 -11.12
N ALA A 62 -4.62 5.54 -12.17
CA ALA A 62 -4.21 5.91 -13.53
C ALA A 62 -5.26 6.72 -14.29
N GLU A 63 -6.13 7.39 -13.63
CA GLU A 63 -7.19 8.16 -14.28
C GLU A 63 -6.77 9.55 -14.69
#